data_9936dad730e70b58a7f1bd9c6d8ccacd
#
_entry.id   9936dad730e70b58a7f1bd9c6d8ccacd
#
_cell.length_a   1.000
_cell.length_b   1.000
_cell.length_c   1.000
_cell.angle_alpha   90.00
_cell.angle_beta   90.00
_cell.angle_gamma   90.00
#
_symmetry.space_group_name_H-M   'P 1'
#
loop_
_entity.id
_entity.type
_entity.pdbx_description
1 polymer ?
#
loop_
_entity_poly.entity_id
_entity_poly.type
_entity_poly.pdbx_seq_one_letter_code
_entity_poly.pdbx_strand_id
1 'polypeptide(L)'
;MIKKSVLKHSIHVNTKAHIQCVKEAIAQGFPQERTHTKDESRQLVRKLQSRAVKAYKDYPWIACVKVSECDEAISKERAIQATEMALHIIRILLGAKPTREIRLAWSRSGALRSAHLHADVHGVIHASLCADSLEPVGVINWHEVLIRANLELDILGSALIPIVNPVETTHLHQRLIDAINWFGDAVTDSNVHSSIVKYVSAIERLFFGKFEAGRTKLFAGRVRDVLKAFNCDEEHRVYTKALELYKTRSALVHGEQFRTEDESFNSINIASELSRMCLLCSAQLYSMMLQAFENPNNAKLEEIMKRINDEGLNWLAEAAALGCVKHSPIR
;
A
#
# COMPACT_ATOMS: atom_id res chain seq x y z
N MET A 1 4.78 11.51 -15.49
CA MET A 1 5.92 10.73 -16.02
C MET A 1 6.69 9.92 -14.98
N ILE A 2 6.47 10.15 -13.68
CA ILE A 2 6.98 9.33 -12.54
C ILE A 2 6.24 7.96 -12.46
N LYS A 3 5.09 7.84 -13.13
CA LYS A 3 4.12 6.75 -13.04
C LYS A 3 4.66 5.33 -13.31
N LYS A 4 5.65 5.18 -14.15
CA LYS A 4 6.22 3.86 -14.52
C LYS A 4 7.66 3.65 -14.05
N SER A 5 8.39 4.72 -13.75
CA SER A 5 9.82 4.60 -13.48
C SER A 5 10.15 4.20 -12.04
N VAL A 6 9.42 4.69 -11.03
CA VAL A 6 9.73 4.41 -9.62
C VAL A 6 9.51 2.92 -9.30
N LEU A 7 8.38 2.36 -9.69
CA LEU A 7 8.09 0.94 -9.43
C LEU A 7 8.79 -0.02 -10.42
N LYS A 8 8.94 0.34 -11.69
CA LYS A 8 9.66 -0.50 -12.67
C LYS A 8 11.17 -0.56 -12.44
N HIS A 9 11.80 0.49 -11.93
CA HIS A 9 13.24 0.48 -11.62
C HIS A 9 13.56 -0.18 -10.28
N SER A 10 12.60 -0.23 -9.34
CA SER A 10 12.77 -0.92 -8.06
C SER A 10 12.57 -2.44 -8.12
N ILE A 11 12.08 -2.99 -9.24
CA ILE A 11 11.73 -4.43 -9.38
C ILE A 11 12.76 -5.19 -10.24
N HIS A 12 14.02 -4.84 -10.24
CA HIS A 12 15.03 -5.63 -10.94
C HIS A 12 15.66 -6.71 -10.05
N VAL A 13 15.37 -7.98 -10.38
CA VAL A 13 15.80 -9.21 -9.67
C VAL A 13 17.30 -9.51 -9.83
N ASN A 14 18.07 -8.72 -10.58
CA ASN A 14 19.45 -9.03 -10.92
C ASN A 14 20.41 -8.09 -10.17
N THR A 15 21.29 -8.66 -9.34
CA THR A 15 22.30 -7.93 -8.56
C THR A 15 23.14 -6.96 -9.39
N LYS A 16 23.45 -7.29 -10.65
CA LYS A 16 24.19 -6.41 -11.56
C LYS A 16 23.34 -5.19 -11.97
N ALA A 17 22.05 -5.39 -12.22
CA ALA A 17 21.14 -4.29 -12.56
C ALA A 17 20.93 -3.33 -11.38
N HIS A 18 20.84 -3.84 -10.14
CA HIS A 18 20.79 -3.01 -8.92
C HIS A 18 22.04 -2.16 -8.77
N ILE A 19 23.22 -2.75 -8.92
CA ILE A 19 24.49 -2.02 -8.84
C ILE A 19 24.54 -0.91 -9.89
N GLN A 20 24.07 -1.18 -11.09
CA GLN A 20 24.01 -0.20 -12.17
C GLN A 20 23.03 0.92 -11.86
N CYS A 21 21.83 0.60 -11.36
CA CYS A 21 20.82 1.58 -10.94
C CYS A 21 21.37 2.52 -9.84
N VAL A 22 22.04 1.98 -8.82
CA VAL A 22 22.67 2.80 -7.75
C VAL A 22 23.75 3.70 -8.32
N LYS A 23 24.59 3.22 -9.23
CA LYS A 23 25.62 4.03 -9.89
C LYS A 23 25.02 5.18 -10.70
N GLU A 24 23.95 4.90 -11.45
CA GLU A 24 23.23 5.89 -12.24
C GLU A 24 22.54 6.93 -11.37
N ALA A 25 21.87 6.51 -10.27
CA ALA A 25 21.23 7.41 -9.31
C ALA A 25 22.26 8.36 -8.67
N ILE A 26 23.44 7.86 -8.26
CA ILE A 26 24.51 8.68 -7.72
C ILE A 26 25.05 9.66 -8.79
N ALA A 27 25.22 9.20 -10.03
CA ALA A 27 25.71 10.04 -11.11
C ALA A 27 24.74 11.17 -11.49
N GLN A 28 23.42 10.88 -11.43
CA GLN A 28 22.37 11.85 -11.74
C GLN A 28 22.11 12.83 -10.58
N GLY A 29 22.26 12.37 -9.34
CA GLY A 29 22.03 13.18 -8.15
C GLY A 29 23.22 14.06 -7.73
N PHE A 30 24.37 13.91 -8.39
CA PHE A 30 25.56 14.67 -8.02
C PHE A 30 25.50 16.09 -8.64
N PRO A 31 25.45 17.16 -7.83
CA PRO A 31 25.41 18.52 -8.35
C PRO A 31 26.69 18.80 -9.16
N GLN A 32 26.53 19.24 -10.38
CA GLN A 32 27.64 19.62 -11.27
C GLN A 32 28.27 20.97 -10.90
N GLU A 33 27.89 21.54 -9.77
CA GLU A 33 28.23 22.93 -9.39
C GLU A 33 29.27 23.04 -8.29
N ARG A 34 30.36 23.73 -8.63
CA ARG A 34 30.95 24.96 -8.09
C ARG A 34 32.32 24.91 -7.40
N THR A 35 32.85 23.83 -6.95
CA THR A 35 34.16 23.90 -6.23
C THR A 35 35.21 22.87 -6.68
N HIS A 36 34.82 21.90 -7.49
CA HIS A 36 35.74 20.83 -7.90
C HIS A 36 36.02 20.86 -9.39
N THR A 37 37.25 20.52 -9.74
CA THR A 37 37.59 20.25 -11.14
C THR A 37 36.80 19.08 -11.66
N LYS A 38 36.63 18.96 -12.99
CA LYS A 38 35.87 17.86 -13.61
C LYS A 38 36.41 16.49 -13.22
N ASP A 39 37.71 16.37 -12.99
CA ASP A 39 38.37 15.11 -12.61
C ASP A 39 38.18 14.79 -11.12
N GLU A 40 38.22 15.77 -10.25
CA GLU A 40 37.89 15.60 -8.82
C GLU A 40 36.47 15.18 -8.62
N SER A 41 35.52 15.79 -9.34
CA SER A 41 34.08 15.38 -9.34
C SER A 41 33.92 13.94 -9.78
N ARG A 42 34.63 13.52 -10.85
CA ARG A 42 34.59 12.12 -11.32
C ARG A 42 35.17 11.14 -10.30
N GLN A 43 36.27 11.50 -9.63
CA GLN A 43 36.87 10.66 -8.59
C GLN A 43 35.94 10.54 -7.38
N LEU A 44 35.29 11.63 -6.98
CA LEU A 44 34.35 11.62 -5.88
C LEU A 44 33.12 10.77 -6.18
N VAL A 45 32.54 10.89 -7.38
CA VAL A 45 31.42 10.04 -7.83
C VAL A 45 31.83 8.56 -7.80
N ARG A 46 33.00 8.19 -8.33
CA ARG A 46 33.48 6.80 -8.29
C ARG A 46 33.65 6.28 -6.84
N LYS A 47 34.14 7.12 -5.94
CA LYS A 47 34.32 6.78 -4.52
C LYS A 47 32.96 6.56 -3.83
N LEU A 48 31.98 7.43 -4.09
CA LEU A 48 30.61 7.30 -3.57
C LEU A 48 29.91 6.06 -4.13
N GLN A 49 30.04 5.81 -5.44
CA GLN A 49 29.51 4.60 -6.08
C GLN A 49 30.09 3.34 -5.46
N SER A 50 31.41 3.29 -5.24
CA SER A 50 32.06 2.13 -4.61
C SER A 50 31.58 1.89 -3.18
N ARG A 51 31.41 2.96 -2.39
CA ARG A 51 30.89 2.88 -1.02
C ARG A 51 29.43 2.42 -0.99
N ALA A 52 28.59 2.97 -1.86
CA ALA A 52 27.20 2.59 -1.96
C ALA A 52 27.04 1.11 -2.37
N VAL A 53 27.81 0.66 -3.39
CA VAL A 53 27.81 -0.75 -3.79
C VAL A 53 28.19 -1.66 -2.63
N LYS A 54 29.24 -1.28 -1.86
CA LYS A 54 29.67 -2.07 -0.69
C LYS A 54 28.59 -2.10 0.40
N ALA A 55 27.87 -0.99 0.63
CA ALA A 55 26.81 -0.91 1.64
C ALA A 55 25.56 -1.72 1.26
N TYR A 56 25.21 -1.71 -0.03
CA TYR A 56 23.95 -2.32 -0.50
C TYR A 56 24.08 -3.69 -1.13
N LYS A 57 25.30 -4.26 -1.23
CA LYS A 57 25.53 -5.56 -1.89
C LYS A 57 24.73 -6.73 -1.28
N ASP A 58 24.42 -6.64 0.01
CA ASP A 58 23.72 -7.68 0.76
C ASP A 58 22.19 -7.50 0.75
N TYR A 59 21.68 -6.45 0.10
CA TYR A 59 20.24 -6.21 -0.01
C TYR A 59 19.75 -6.65 -1.39
N PRO A 60 18.75 -7.53 -1.47
CA PRO A 60 18.21 -8.01 -2.74
C PRO A 60 17.44 -6.90 -3.51
N TRP A 61 16.95 -5.89 -2.78
CA TRP A 61 16.13 -4.81 -3.33
C TRP A 61 16.61 -3.44 -2.86
N ILE A 62 16.61 -2.48 -3.76
CA ILE A 62 16.94 -1.08 -3.49
C ILE A 62 15.84 -0.22 -4.10
N ALA A 63 15.24 0.64 -3.28
CA ALA A 63 14.31 1.67 -3.75
C ALA A 63 15.10 2.93 -4.13
N CYS A 64 14.91 3.40 -5.37
CA CYS A 64 15.44 4.67 -5.84
C CYS A 64 14.29 5.65 -6.01
N VAL A 65 14.26 6.71 -5.19
CA VAL A 65 13.19 7.73 -5.21
C VAL A 65 13.80 9.07 -5.60
N LYS A 66 13.25 9.66 -6.67
CA LYS A 66 13.60 11.04 -7.06
C LYS A 66 12.62 11.99 -6.38
N VAL A 67 13.15 12.86 -5.53
CA VAL A 67 12.39 13.93 -4.87
C VAL A 67 12.95 15.26 -5.40
N SER A 68 12.07 16.21 -5.71
CA SER A 68 12.44 17.51 -6.26
C SER A 68 12.00 18.64 -5.33
N GLU A 69 12.62 19.81 -5.49
CA GLU A 69 12.20 21.08 -4.87
C GLU A 69 12.15 21.09 -3.33
N CYS A 70 13.13 20.42 -2.68
CA CYS A 70 13.26 20.45 -1.23
C CYS A 70 14.71 20.26 -0.80
N ASP A 71 15.01 20.57 0.46
CA ASP A 71 16.31 20.31 1.07
C ASP A 71 16.59 18.82 1.29
N GLU A 72 17.82 18.49 1.71
CA GLU A 72 18.25 17.11 1.90
C GLU A 72 17.42 16.37 2.97
N ALA A 73 17.09 17.02 4.08
CA ALA A 73 16.37 16.41 5.20
C ALA A 73 14.94 16.03 4.77
N ILE A 74 14.23 16.98 4.15
CA ILE A 74 12.88 16.78 3.61
C ILE A 74 12.89 15.74 2.47
N SER A 75 13.92 15.81 1.60
CA SER A 75 14.09 14.83 0.52
C SER A 75 14.20 13.41 1.05
N LYS A 76 14.99 13.21 2.10
CA LYS A 76 15.15 11.91 2.75
C LYS A 76 13.83 11.41 3.37
N GLU A 77 13.14 12.27 4.10
CA GLU A 77 11.85 11.93 4.72
C GLU A 77 10.81 11.51 3.67
N ARG A 78 10.64 12.31 2.62
CA ARG A 78 9.73 12.02 1.51
C ARG A 78 10.10 10.73 0.77
N ALA A 79 11.39 10.47 0.57
CA ALA A 79 11.84 9.24 -0.06
C ALA A 79 11.50 8.01 0.80
N ILE A 80 11.63 8.10 2.12
CA ILE A 80 11.23 7.06 3.06
C ILE A 80 9.71 6.83 2.97
N GLN A 81 8.90 7.88 3.11
CA GLN A 81 7.44 7.81 3.04
C GLN A 81 6.96 7.22 1.71
N ALA A 82 7.55 7.66 0.59
CA ALA A 82 7.22 7.13 -0.74
C ALA A 82 7.57 5.63 -0.86
N THR A 83 8.68 5.19 -0.27
CA THR A 83 9.10 3.79 -0.30
C THR A 83 8.18 2.93 0.57
N GLU A 84 7.80 3.39 1.75
CA GLU A 84 6.83 2.70 2.62
C GLU A 84 5.48 2.57 1.92
N MET A 85 4.97 3.65 1.34
CA MET A 85 3.73 3.64 0.57
C MET A 85 3.81 2.67 -0.63
N ALA A 86 4.93 2.62 -1.35
CA ALA A 86 5.14 1.67 -2.44
C ALA A 86 5.09 0.21 -1.95
N LEU A 87 5.66 -0.08 -0.77
CA LEU A 87 5.54 -1.39 -0.14
C LEU A 87 4.10 -1.71 0.25
N HIS A 88 3.34 -0.73 0.76
CA HIS A 88 1.92 -0.93 1.05
C HIS A 88 1.11 -1.25 -0.21
N ILE A 89 1.40 -0.57 -1.33
CA ILE A 89 0.78 -0.88 -2.63
C ILE A 89 1.13 -2.30 -3.09
N ILE A 90 2.38 -2.72 -2.96
CA ILE A 90 2.81 -4.09 -3.25
C ILE A 90 2.04 -5.10 -2.38
N ARG A 91 1.84 -4.81 -1.09
CA ARG A 91 1.04 -5.64 -0.17
C ARG A 91 -0.43 -5.75 -0.60
N ILE A 92 -1.02 -4.67 -1.11
CA ILE A 92 -2.39 -4.69 -1.64
C ILE A 92 -2.46 -5.61 -2.87
N LEU A 93 -1.49 -5.54 -3.78
CA LEU A 93 -1.51 -6.31 -5.03
C LEU A 93 -1.23 -7.79 -4.80
N LEU A 94 -0.27 -8.12 -3.95
CA LEU A 94 0.15 -9.49 -3.69
C LEU A 94 -0.62 -10.17 -2.55
N GLY A 95 -1.32 -9.40 -1.72
CA GLY A 95 -2.01 -9.85 -0.51
C GLY A 95 -1.17 -9.75 0.75
N ALA A 96 -1.83 -9.77 1.90
CA ALA A 96 -1.22 -9.56 3.21
C ALA A 96 -0.26 -10.69 3.61
N LYS A 97 -0.71 -11.95 3.47
CA LYS A 97 0.04 -13.12 3.95
C LYS A 97 1.43 -13.27 3.32
N PRO A 98 1.60 -13.24 1.98
CA PRO A 98 2.91 -13.41 1.36
C PRO A 98 3.83 -12.19 1.51
N THR A 99 3.31 -11.03 1.95
CA THR A 99 4.08 -9.79 2.01
C THR A 99 4.35 -9.29 3.43
N ARG A 100 3.90 -10.03 4.43
CA ARG A 100 4.02 -9.65 5.85
C ARG A 100 5.45 -9.35 6.27
N GLU A 101 6.41 -10.11 5.75
CA GLU A 101 7.83 -10.00 6.10
C GLU A 101 8.61 -9.02 5.20
N ILE A 102 7.98 -8.46 4.16
CA ILE A 102 8.63 -7.45 3.31
C ILE A 102 8.67 -6.12 4.07
N ARG A 103 9.86 -5.68 4.47
CA ARG A 103 10.08 -4.48 5.27
C ARG A 103 11.28 -3.68 4.77
N LEU A 104 11.32 -2.41 5.12
CA LEU A 104 12.53 -1.60 4.93
C LEU A 104 13.63 -2.06 5.88
N ALA A 105 14.87 -2.03 5.43
CA ALA A 105 16.00 -2.56 6.19
C ALA A 105 16.18 -1.89 7.56
N TRP A 106 15.88 -0.59 7.68
CA TRP A 106 15.97 0.14 8.96
C TRP A 106 14.75 0.00 9.86
N SER A 107 13.62 -0.49 9.36
CA SER A 107 12.44 -0.76 10.18
C SER A 107 12.54 -2.10 10.94
N ARG A 108 13.65 -2.81 10.80
CA ARG A 108 13.94 -4.02 11.53
C ARG A 108 14.36 -3.71 12.96
N SER A 109 13.41 -3.42 13.80
CA SER A 109 13.58 -3.52 15.24
C SER A 109 13.31 -4.96 15.65
N GLY A 110 14.33 -5.77 15.76
CA GLY A 110 14.21 -7.13 16.24
C GLY A 110 15.05 -8.14 15.45
N ALA A 111 15.55 -9.12 16.14
CA ALA A 111 16.33 -10.20 15.55
C ALA A 111 15.49 -10.93 14.50
N LEU A 112 16.06 -11.15 13.32
CA LEU A 112 15.54 -12.02 12.26
C LEU A 112 15.34 -13.48 12.71
N ARG A 113 15.68 -13.77 13.94
CA ARG A 113 15.57 -15.09 14.56
C ARG A 113 15.10 -14.92 15.99
N SER A 114 13.94 -15.44 16.32
CA SER A 114 13.49 -15.58 17.69
C SER A 114 13.56 -17.06 18.09
N ALA A 115 14.04 -17.30 19.29
CA ALA A 115 13.95 -18.62 19.91
C ALA A 115 12.93 -18.55 21.03
N HIS A 116 11.88 -19.34 20.94
CA HIS A 116 10.94 -19.53 22.05
C HIS A 116 11.35 -20.77 22.82
N LEU A 117 11.67 -20.57 24.08
CA LEU A 117 11.97 -21.65 25.01
C LEU A 117 10.78 -21.78 25.94
N HIS A 118 10.23 -22.98 26.04
CA HIS A 118 9.21 -23.31 27.04
C HIS A 118 9.51 -24.64 27.68
N ALA A 119 9.25 -24.73 28.95
CA ALA A 119 9.32 -26.01 29.70
C ALA A 119 7.94 -26.65 29.71
N ASP A 120 7.88 -27.94 29.42
CA ASP A 120 6.66 -28.71 29.61
C ASP A 120 6.40 -29.05 31.10
N VAL A 121 5.31 -29.73 31.38
CA VAL A 121 4.92 -30.13 32.74
C VAL A 121 5.92 -31.07 33.44
N HIS A 122 6.85 -31.63 32.67
CA HIS A 122 7.91 -32.51 33.16
C HIS A 122 9.26 -31.78 33.29
N GLY A 123 9.29 -30.48 33.01
CA GLY A 123 10.48 -29.63 33.06
C GLY A 123 11.41 -29.82 31.85
N VAL A 124 10.97 -30.51 30.80
CA VAL A 124 11.74 -30.62 29.54
C VAL A 124 11.66 -29.34 28.77
N ILE A 125 12.80 -28.76 28.40
CA ILE A 125 12.88 -27.52 27.65
C ILE A 125 12.72 -27.82 26.16
N HIS A 126 11.68 -27.26 25.57
CA HIS A 126 11.44 -27.25 24.14
C HIS A 126 11.93 -25.94 23.56
N ALA A 127 12.74 -25.99 22.50
CA ALA A 127 13.20 -24.84 21.75
C ALA A 127 12.48 -24.81 20.42
N SER A 128 11.64 -23.80 20.22
CA SER A 128 11.06 -23.46 18.93
C SER A 128 11.88 -22.32 18.32
N LEU A 129 12.63 -22.62 17.26
CA LEU A 129 13.35 -21.61 16.50
C LEU A 129 12.41 -21.08 15.43
N CYS A 130 11.86 -19.89 15.65
CA CYS A 130 11.28 -19.11 14.57
C CYS A 130 12.43 -18.41 13.87
N ALA A 131 12.98 -19.00 12.82
CA ALA A 131 13.63 -18.23 11.80
C ALA A 131 12.49 -17.54 11.06
N ASP A 132 12.45 -16.21 11.08
CA ASP A 132 11.74 -15.48 10.01
C ASP A 132 12.41 -15.97 8.74
N SER A 133 11.83 -17.01 8.14
CA SER A 133 12.33 -17.51 6.89
C SER A 133 12.23 -16.36 5.93
N LEU A 134 13.37 -15.90 5.45
CA LEU A 134 13.48 -15.20 4.18
C LEU A 134 13.12 -16.21 3.08
N GLU A 135 12.11 -17.05 3.33
CA GLU A 135 11.55 -17.82 2.25
C GLU A 135 11.09 -16.79 1.23
N PRO A 136 11.65 -16.85 0.04
CA PRO A 136 11.14 -16.03 -1.04
C PRO A 136 9.64 -16.26 -1.02
N VAL A 137 8.88 -15.19 -0.94
CA VAL A 137 7.43 -15.14 -1.06
C VAL A 137 7.06 -16.26 -2.01
N GLY A 138 6.54 -17.39 -1.46
CA GLY A 138 6.63 -18.70 -2.09
C GLY A 138 6.34 -18.64 -3.56
N VAL A 139 6.73 -19.54 -4.35
CA VAL A 139 6.65 -19.74 -5.82
C VAL A 139 5.88 -18.71 -6.69
N ILE A 140 5.28 -17.66 -6.08
CA ILE A 140 4.63 -16.57 -6.79
C ILE A 140 5.72 -15.75 -7.45
N ASN A 141 5.79 -15.84 -8.77
CA ASN A 141 6.55 -14.89 -9.56
C ASN A 141 5.89 -13.50 -9.43
N TRP A 142 6.12 -12.84 -8.30
CA TRP A 142 5.51 -11.55 -7.99
C TRP A 142 5.85 -10.47 -9.02
N HIS A 143 6.93 -10.63 -9.76
CA HIS A 143 7.23 -9.79 -10.92
C HIS A 143 6.15 -9.92 -12.01
N GLU A 144 5.72 -11.14 -12.34
CA GLU A 144 4.61 -11.35 -13.28
C GLU A 144 3.28 -10.81 -12.76
N VAL A 145 3.00 -10.99 -11.46
CA VAL A 145 1.78 -10.43 -10.85
C VAL A 145 1.77 -8.91 -10.96
N LEU A 146 2.89 -8.23 -10.65
CA LEU A 146 3.01 -6.79 -10.78
C LEU A 146 2.93 -6.30 -12.23
N ILE A 147 3.46 -7.07 -13.19
CA ILE A 147 3.29 -6.75 -14.62
C ILE A 147 1.83 -6.84 -15.04
N ARG A 148 1.11 -7.88 -14.61
CA ARG A 148 -0.32 -8.07 -14.91
C ARG A 148 -1.20 -7.01 -14.26
N ALA A 149 -0.86 -6.58 -13.05
CA ALA A 149 -1.55 -5.52 -12.30
C ALA A 149 -1.11 -4.09 -12.72
N ASN A 150 -0.74 -3.89 -13.97
CA ASN A 150 -0.17 -2.61 -14.43
C ASN A 150 -1.17 -1.44 -14.31
N LEU A 151 -2.47 -1.69 -14.50
CA LEU A 151 -3.51 -0.67 -14.36
C LEU A 151 -3.68 -0.26 -12.88
N GLU A 152 -3.79 -1.23 -12.00
CA GLU A 152 -3.90 -1.03 -10.56
C GLU A 152 -2.66 -0.33 -10.00
N LEU A 153 -1.47 -0.69 -10.51
CA LEU A 153 -0.21 -0.02 -10.17
C LEU A 153 -0.19 1.44 -10.61
N ASP A 154 -0.70 1.75 -11.80
CA ASP A 154 -0.77 3.12 -12.30
C ASP A 154 -1.74 3.96 -11.44
N ILE A 155 -2.90 3.41 -11.07
CA ILE A 155 -3.91 4.09 -10.26
C ILE A 155 -3.42 4.26 -8.81
N LEU A 156 -3.01 3.19 -8.15
CA LEU A 156 -2.51 3.24 -6.77
C LEU A 156 -1.20 4.04 -6.68
N GLY A 157 -0.33 3.90 -7.68
CA GLY A 157 0.93 4.65 -7.78
C GLY A 157 0.74 6.15 -7.91
N SER A 158 -0.44 6.62 -8.37
CA SER A 158 -0.76 8.04 -8.38
C SER A 158 -0.78 8.66 -6.97
N ALA A 159 -1.06 7.86 -5.94
CA ALA A 159 -0.99 8.29 -4.54
C ALA A 159 0.42 8.63 -4.06
N LEU A 160 1.48 8.18 -4.77
CA LEU A 160 2.86 8.53 -4.45
C LEU A 160 3.26 9.93 -4.91
N ILE A 161 2.55 10.49 -5.91
CA ILE A 161 2.91 11.77 -6.52
C ILE A 161 2.95 12.91 -5.51
N PRO A 162 1.93 13.11 -4.65
CA PRO A 162 1.93 14.18 -3.66
C PRO A 162 3.03 14.05 -2.61
N ILE A 163 3.54 12.83 -2.38
CA ILE A 163 4.61 12.56 -1.40
C ILE A 163 5.95 13.07 -1.95
N VAL A 164 6.26 12.75 -3.21
CA VAL A 164 7.55 13.06 -3.82
C VAL A 164 7.58 14.43 -4.52
N ASN A 165 6.44 14.94 -4.88
CA ASN A 165 6.28 16.22 -5.55
C ASN A 165 5.10 16.97 -4.93
N PRO A 166 5.32 18.09 -4.23
CA PRO A 166 4.26 18.84 -3.56
C PRO A 166 3.32 19.44 -4.61
N VAL A 167 2.20 18.78 -4.81
CA VAL A 167 1.06 19.25 -5.60
C VAL A 167 -0.16 19.27 -4.71
N GLU A 168 -1.16 20.07 -5.06
CA GLU A 168 -2.43 20.04 -4.35
C GLU A 168 -3.02 18.63 -4.39
N THR A 169 -3.27 18.09 -3.20
CA THR A 169 -3.84 16.76 -3.03
C THR A 169 -5.33 16.89 -2.89
N THR A 170 -6.10 16.23 -3.77
CA THR A 170 -7.55 16.18 -3.62
C THR A 170 -7.96 15.36 -2.38
N HIS A 171 -9.16 15.62 -1.87
CA HIS A 171 -9.72 14.85 -0.76
C HIS A 171 -9.73 13.33 -1.02
N LEU A 172 -9.99 12.91 -2.26
CA LEU A 172 -10.01 11.49 -2.62
C LEU A 172 -8.60 10.87 -2.61
N HIS A 173 -7.59 11.60 -3.11
CA HIS A 173 -6.20 11.15 -3.01
C HIS A 173 -5.78 10.97 -1.55
N GLN A 174 -6.10 11.93 -0.67
CA GLN A 174 -5.77 11.82 0.74
C GLN A 174 -6.47 10.62 1.41
N ARG A 175 -7.73 10.37 1.06
CA ARG A 175 -8.46 9.20 1.57
C ARG A 175 -7.81 7.89 1.13
N LEU A 176 -7.38 7.83 -0.13
CA LEU A 176 -6.70 6.65 -0.66
C LEU A 176 -5.35 6.43 0.03
N ILE A 177 -4.55 7.49 0.19
CA ILE A 177 -3.28 7.47 0.94
C ILE A 177 -3.49 6.94 2.36
N ASP A 178 -4.45 7.51 3.08
CA ASP A 178 -4.74 7.10 4.46
C ASP A 178 -5.17 5.63 4.52
N ALA A 179 -6.02 5.18 3.60
CA ALA A 179 -6.49 3.78 3.57
C ALA A 179 -5.35 2.80 3.21
N ILE A 180 -4.47 3.16 2.27
CA ILE A 180 -3.28 2.38 1.92
C ILE A 180 -2.36 2.25 3.15
N ASN A 181 -2.15 3.33 3.91
CA ASN A 181 -1.35 3.31 5.13
C ASN A 181 -1.98 2.41 6.19
N TRP A 182 -3.27 2.56 6.48
CA TRP A 182 -3.97 1.68 7.42
C TRP A 182 -3.85 0.20 7.05
N PHE A 183 -3.99 -0.12 5.76
CA PHE A 183 -3.83 -1.49 5.27
C PHE A 183 -2.39 -2.00 5.46
N GLY A 184 -1.41 -1.21 5.05
CA GLY A 184 0.00 -1.59 5.14
C GLY A 184 0.47 -1.79 6.59
N ASP A 185 0.03 -0.92 7.49
CA ASP A 185 0.29 -1.02 8.92
C ASP A 185 -0.39 -2.25 9.54
N ALA A 186 -1.60 -2.60 9.07
CA ALA A 186 -2.29 -3.81 9.50
C ALA A 186 -1.53 -5.07 9.12
N VAL A 187 -0.96 -5.13 7.90
CA VAL A 187 -0.19 -6.29 7.42
C VAL A 187 1.04 -6.55 8.28
N THR A 188 1.71 -5.50 8.72
CA THR A 188 2.96 -5.60 9.48
C THR A 188 2.79 -5.61 11.01
N ASP A 189 1.57 -5.41 11.50
CA ASP A 189 1.28 -5.45 12.93
C ASP A 189 1.37 -6.88 13.47
N SER A 190 2.06 -7.04 14.58
CA SER A 190 2.16 -8.33 15.26
C SER A 190 0.91 -8.66 16.10
N ASN A 191 0.11 -7.65 16.45
CA ASN A 191 -1.12 -7.81 17.23
C ASN A 191 -2.32 -8.00 16.32
N VAL A 192 -2.93 -9.19 16.35
CA VAL A 192 -4.08 -9.56 15.52
C VAL A 192 -5.28 -8.62 15.73
N HIS A 193 -5.57 -8.24 16.97
CA HIS A 193 -6.69 -7.33 17.29
C HIS A 193 -6.48 -5.95 16.66
N SER A 194 -5.27 -5.40 16.81
CA SER A 194 -4.88 -4.13 16.20
C SER A 194 -4.93 -4.21 14.67
N SER A 195 -4.45 -5.30 14.08
CA SER A 195 -4.51 -5.51 12.62
C SER A 195 -5.95 -5.47 12.10
N ILE A 196 -6.89 -6.16 12.74
CA ILE A 196 -8.30 -6.18 12.33
C ILE A 196 -8.90 -4.77 12.42
N VAL A 197 -8.65 -4.04 13.51
CA VAL A 197 -9.11 -2.66 13.66
C VAL A 197 -8.57 -1.78 12.54
N LYS A 198 -7.30 -1.91 12.19
CA LYS A 198 -6.65 -1.16 11.10
C LYS A 198 -7.24 -1.49 9.73
N TYR A 199 -7.48 -2.78 9.42
CA TYR A 199 -8.13 -3.18 8.16
C TYR A 199 -9.53 -2.58 8.02
N VAL A 200 -10.34 -2.60 9.09
CA VAL A 200 -11.67 -1.99 9.07
C VAL A 200 -11.56 -0.47 8.93
N SER A 201 -10.58 0.16 9.59
CA SER A 201 -10.34 1.60 9.47
C SER A 201 -9.96 2.01 8.04
N ALA A 202 -9.20 1.16 7.33
CA ALA A 202 -8.92 1.37 5.91
C ALA A 202 -10.22 1.42 5.08
N ILE A 203 -11.12 0.46 5.27
CA ILE A 203 -12.42 0.43 4.58
C ILE A 203 -13.28 1.63 4.96
N GLU A 204 -13.36 1.96 6.27
CA GLU A 204 -14.11 3.13 6.73
C GLU A 204 -13.60 4.41 6.07
N ARG A 205 -12.29 4.55 5.94
CA ARG A 205 -11.68 5.72 5.30
C ARG A 205 -12.05 5.85 3.84
N LEU A 206 -12.24 4.73 3.13
CA LEU A 206 -12.66 4.73 1.73
C LEU A 206 -14.13 5.13 1.54
N PHE A 207 -15.01 4.66 2.41
CA PHE A 207 -16.46 4.69 2.13
C PHE A 207 -17.26 5.72 2.91
N PHE A 208 -16.70 6.37 3.94
CA PHE A 208 -17.44 7.29 4.78
C PHE A 208 -16.88 8.71 4.74
N GLY A 209 -17.61 9.63 4.13
CA GLY A 209 -17.27 11.05 4.11
C GLY A 209 -17.55 11.77 5.44
N LYS A 210 -18.48 11.25 6.26
CA LYS A 210 -18.91 11.83 7.54
C LYS A 210 -19.28 10.74 8.54
N PHE A 211 -19.45 11.14 9.79
CA PHE A 211 -20.01 10.27 10.82
C PHE A 211 -21.52 10.05 10.58
N GLU A 212 -21.97 8.79 10.66
CA GLU A 212 -23.37 8.41 10.51
C GLU A 212 -23.77 7.40 11.60
N ALA A 213 -24.98 7.52 12.14
CA ALA A 213 -25.56 6.53 13.05
C ALA A 213 -25.90 5.21 12.30
N GLY A 214 -25.97 4.10 13.03
CA GLY A 214 -26.27 2.79 12.42
C GLY A 214 -25.15 2.23 11.54
N ARG A 215 -23.92 2.61 11.80
CA ARG A 215 -22.73 2.42 10.98
C ARG A 215 -22.46 0.98 10.59
N THR A 216 -22.81 0.02 11.46
CA THR A 216 -22.55 -1.42 11.20
C THR A 216 -23.27 -1.93 9.95
N LYS A 217 -24.56 -1.68 9.81
CA LYS A 217 -25.33 -2.09 8.62
C LYS A 217 -24.92 -1.28 7.39
N LEU A 218 -24.68 0.01 7.57
CA LEU A 218 -24.26 0.90 6.49
C LEU A 218 -22.88 0.51 5.95
N PHE A 219 -21.94 0.15 6.83
CA PHE A 219 -20.63 -0.39 6.44
C PHE A 219 -20.77 -1.64 5.58
N ALA A 220 -21.52 -2.63 6.05
CA ALA A 220 -21.73 -3.86 5.31
C ALA A 220 -22.44 -3.64 3.96
N GLY A 221 -23.41 -2.72 3.93
CA GLY A 221 -24.08 -2.30 2.69
C GLY A 221 -23.13 -1.69 1.68
N ARG A 222 -22.33 -0.68 2.08
CA ARG A 222 -21.36 -0.03 1.17
C ARG A 222 -20.28 -0.97 0.66
N VAL A 223 -19.76 -1.86 1.51
CA VAL A 223 -18.81 -2.90 1.08
C VAL A 223 -19.43 -3.77 0.00
N ARG A 224 -20.65 -4.30 0.26
CA ARG A 224 -21.39 -5.12 -0.73
C ARG A 224 -21.59 -4.34 -2.04
N ASP A 225 -22.13 -3.13 -1.95
CA ASP A 225 -22.56 -2.37 -3.13
C ASP A 225 -21.37 -2.01 -4.03
N VAL A 226 -20.25 -1.63 -3.44
CA VAL A 226 -19.03 -1.37 -4.21
C VAL A 226 -18.46 -2.64 -4.82
N LEU A 227 -18.32 -3.74 -4.07
CA LEU A 227 -17.77 -4.97 -4.61
C LEU A 227 -18.68 -5.59 -5.69
N LYS A 228 -20.00 -5.51 -5.52
CA LYS A 228 -20.98 -5.90 -6.53
C LYS A 228 -20.83 -5.07 -7.81
N ALA A 229 -20.70 -3.76 -7.69
CA ALA A 229 -20.57 -2.86 -8.83
C ALA A 229 -19.32 -3.13 -9.68
N PHE A 230 -18.29 -3.71 -9.09
CA PHE A 230 -17.06 -4.16 -9.78
C PHE A 230 -17.05 -5.65 -10.11
N ASN A 231 -18.18 -6.35 -10.00
CA ASN A 231 -18.30 -7.80 -10.23
C ASN A 231 -17.33 -8.65 -9.39
N CYS A 232 -17.01 -8.18 -8.19
CA CYS A 232 -16.10 -8.85 -7.26
C CYS A 232 -16.85 -9.67 -6.19
N ASP A 233 -18.15 -9.97 -6.35
CA ASP A 233 -18.97 -10.50 -5.28
C ASP A 233 -19.78 -11.75 -5.63
N GLU A 234 -19.79 -12.68 -4.67
CA GLU A 234 -20.88 -13.57 -4.35
C GLU A 234 -21.80 -12.86 -3.33
N GLU A 235 -22.72 -12.07 -3.78
CA GLU A 235 -23.51 -10.99 -3.15
C GLU A 235 -23.91 -11.20 -1.68
N HIS A 236 -24.37 -12.39 -1.32
CA HIS A 236 -24.81 -12.68 0.06
C HIS A 236 -23.66 -12.87 1.05
N ARG A 237 -22.53 -13.43 0.60
CA ARG A 237 -21.42 -13.74 1.49
C ARG A 237 -20.65 -12.50 1.93
N VAL A 238 -20.49 -11.51 1.04
CA VAL A 238 -19.77 -10.28 1.34
C VAL A 238 -20.48 -9.44 2.37
N TYR A 239 -21.79 -9.23 2.23
CA TYR A 239 -22.58 -8.48 3.22
C TYR A 239 -22.46 -9.09 4.62
N THR A 240 -22.65 -10.41 4.76
CA THR A 240 -22.57 -11.11 6.04
C THR A 240 -21.16 -11.00 6.63
N LYS A 241 -20.12 -11.27 5.84
CA LYS A 241 -18.73 -11.15 6.28
C LYS A 241 -18.38 -9.74 6.74
N ALA A 242 -18.81 -8.71 5.99
CA ALA A 242 -18.57 -7.32 6.35
C ALA A 242 -19.32 -6.91 7.63
N LEU A 243 -20.55 -7.40 7.80
CA LEU A 243 -21.34 -7.16 9.02
C LEU A 243 -20.68 -7.77 10.25
N GLU A 244 -20.25 -9.03 10.15
CA GLU A 244 -19.55 -9.74 11.22
C GLU A 244 -18.20 -9.08 11.52
N LEU A 245 -17.43 -8.72 10.49
CA LEU A 245 -16.16 -8.05 10.65
C LEU A 245 -16.31 -6.72 11.41
N TYR A 246 -17.34 -5.92 11.09
CA TYR A 246 -17.55 -4.66 11.79
C TYR A 246 -17.97 -4.86 13.26
N LYS A 247 -18.77 -5.90 13.55
CA LYS A 247 -19.10 -6.28 14.92
C LYS A 247 -17.86 -6.71 15.69
N THR A 248 -17.03 -7.55 15.08
CA THR A 248 -15.74 -7.98 15.66
C THR A 248 -14.86 -6.78 15.99
N ARG A 249 -14.70 -5.86 15.04
CA ARG A 249 -13.94 -4.61 15.28
C ARG A 249 -14.51 -3.81 16.45
N SER A 250 -15.83 -3.69 16.53
CA SER A 250 -16.48 -2.98 17.64
C SER A 250 -16.19 -3.66 18.99
N ALA A 251 -16.33 -4.97 19.06
CA ALA A 251 -16.04 -5.78 20.24
C ALA A 251 -14.57 -5.61 20.69
N LEU A 252 -13.62 -5.70 19.76
CA LEU A 252 -12.19 -5.53 20.05
C LEU A 252 -11.84 -4.14 20.57
N VAL A 253 -12.46 -3.08 20.02
CA VAL A 253 -12.27 -1.70 20.52
C VAL A 253 -12.81 -1.52 21.93
N HIS A 254 -13.84 -2.28 22.31
CA HIS A 254 -14.40 -2.29 23.67
C HIS A 254 -13.70 -3.26 24.63
N GLY A 255 -12.61 -3.90 24.20
CA GLY A 255 -11.75 -4.74 25.05
C GLY A 255 -12.14 -6.21 25.07
N GLU A 256 -13.05 -6.66 24.21
CA GLU A 256 -13.33 -8.09 24.07
C GLU A 256 -12.14 -8.81 23.40
N GLN A 257 -12.02 -10.11 23.68
CA GLN A 257 -10.97 -10.97 23.12
C GLN A 257 -11.60 -12.14 22.35
N PHE A 258 -10.85 -12.65 21.41
CA PHE A 258 -11.24 -13.90 20.74
C PHE A 258 -11.25 -15.07 21.73
N ARG A 259 -12.19 -15.99 21.53
CA ARG A 259 -12.33 -17.19 22.37
C ARG A 259 -11.34 -18.28 21.97
N THR A 260 -10.98 -18.33 20.68
CA THR A 260 -10.07 -19.32 20.10
C THR A 260 -9.10 -18.68 19.11
N GLU A 261 -7.97 -19.35 18.87
CA GLU A 261 -7.01 -18.96 17.85
C GLU A 261 -7.60 -19.06 16.43
N ASP A 262 -8.44 -20.08 16.18
CA ASP A 262 -9.12 -20.27 14.89
C ASP A 262 -10.08 -19.10 14.58
N GLU A 263 -10.80 -18.60 15.59
CA GLU A 263 -11.66 -17.42 15.43
C GLU A 263 -10.84 -16.20 15.05
N SER A 264 -9.71 -15.98 15.72
CA SER A 264 -8.82 -14.85 15.43
C SER A 264 -8.20 -14.96 14.04
N PHE A 265 -7.74 -16.16 13.65
CA PHE A 265 -7.16 -16.45 12.34
C PHE A 265 -8.17 -16.26 11.20
N ASN A 266 -9.38 -16.74 11.37
CA ASN A 266 -10.45 -16.54 10.38
C ASN A 266 -10.82 -15.07 10.24
N SER A 267 -10.95 -14.35 11.35
CA SER A 267 -11.31 -12.93 11.35
C SER A 267 -10.25 -12.05 10.67
N ILE A 268 -8.96 -12.30 10.89
CA ILE A 268 -7.89 -11.53 10.23
C ILE A 268 -7.80 -11.82 8.73
N ASN A 269 -8.04 -13.06 8.31
CA ASN A 269 -8.07 -13.40 6.88
C ASN A 269 -9.24 -12.70 6.17
N ILE A 270 -10.43 -12.70 6.76
CA ILE A 270 -11.59 -11.98 6.22
C ILE A 270 -11.30 -10.48 6.18
N ALA A 271 -10.76 -9.91 7.25
CA ALA A 271 -10.46 -8.48 7.34
C ALA A 271 -9.46 -8.04 6.27
N SER A 272 -8.35 -8.79 6.11
CA SER A 272 -7.32 -8.48 5.13
C SER A 272 -7.83 -8.58 3.69
N GLU A 273 -8.59 -9.61 3.35
CA GLU A 273 -9.09 -9.80 1.99
C GLU A 273 -10.18 -8.79 1.63
N LEU A 274 -11.17 -8.55 2.51
CA LEU A 274 -12.18 -7.52 2.27
C LEU A 274 -11.56 -6.13 2.13
N SER A 275 -10.59 -5.78 3.00
CA SER A 275 -9.91 -4.49 2.92
C SER A 275 -9.13 -4.35 1.63
N ARG A 276 -8.45 -5.40 1.20
CA ARG A 276 -7.72 -5.46 -0.07
C ARG A 276 -8.65 -5.24 -1.27
N MET A 277 -9.76 -5.97 -1.34
CA MET A 277 -10.75 -5.83 -2.42
C MET A 277 -11.35 -4.43 -2.43
N CYS A 278 -11.74 -3.90 -1.28
CA CYS A 278 -12.26 -2.53 -1.16
C CYS A 278 -11.24 -1.48 -1.64
N LEU A 279 -9.95 -1.64 -1.33
CA LEU A 279 -8.89 -0.73 -1.80
C LEU A 279 -8.75 -0.76 -3.32
N LEU A 280 -8.72 -1.93 -3.94
CA LEU A 280 -8.62 -2.08 -5.39
C LEU A 280 -9.83 -1.46 -6.11
N CYS A 281 -11.04 -1.78 -5.66
CA CYS A 281 -12.27 -1.21 -6.24
C CYS A 281 -12.37 0.31 -6.00
N SER A 282 -12.00 0.80 -4.80
CA SER A 282 -12.02 2.23 -4.49
C SER A 282 -10.98 3.03 -5.28
N ALA A 283 -9.82 2.45 -5.55
CA ALA A 283 -8.82 3.12 -6.38
C ALA A 283 -9.37 3.38 -7.79
N GLN A 284 -10.04 2.41 -8.39
CA GLN A 284 -10.71 2.57 -9.68
C GLN A 284 -11.89 3.54 -9.60
N LEU A 285 -12.76 3.41 -8.57
CA LEU A 285 -13.87 4.32 -8.32
C LEU A 285 -13.40 5.78 -8.21
N TYR A 286 -12.36 6.04 -7.41
CA TYR A 286 -11.82 7.38 -7.22
C TYR A 286 -11.17 7.92 -8.50
N SER A 287 -10.53 7.07 -9.29
CA SER A 287 -10.02 7.45 -10.61
C SER A 287 -11.15 7.92 -11.53
N MET A 288 -12.28 7.19 -11.60
CA MET A 288 -13.45 7.59 -12.36
C MET A 288 -14.07 8.90 -11.84
N MET A 289 -14.16 9.06 -10.50
CA MET A 289 -14.68 10.29 -9.89
C MET A 289 -13.82 11.52 -10.24
N LEU A 290 -12.49 11.38 -10.20
CA LEU A 290 -11.57 12.46 -10.54
C LEU A 290 -11.60 12.83 -12.04
N GLN A 291 -11.98 11.89 -12.89
CA GLN A 291 -12.19 12.13 -14.32
C GLN A 291 -13.55 12.76 -14.63
N ALA A 292 -14.59 12.34 -13.89
CA ALA A 292 -15.96 12.79 -14.13
C ALA A 292 -16.27 14.17 -13.50
N PHE A 293 -15.63 14.52 -12.39
CA PHE A 293 -15.97 15.71 -11.61
C PHE A 293 -14.72 16.55 -11.29
N GLU A 294 -14.89 17.85 -11.27
CA GLU A 294 -13.87 18.77 -10.80
C GLU A 294 -13.86 18.80 -9.27
N ASN A 295 -12.71 18.45 -8.67
CA ASN A 295 -12.46 18.46 -7.21
C ASN A 295 -13.57 17.79 -6.37
N PRO A 296 -13.90 16.51 -6.60
CA PRO A 296 -14.94 15.83 -5.84
C PRO A 296 -14.57 15.75 -4.35
N ASN A 297 -15.51 16.14 -3.51
CA ASN A 297 -15.38 16.21 -2.06
C ASN A 297 -16.14 15.06 -1.34
N ASN A 298 -16.15 15.09 0.00
CA ASN A 298 -16.84 14.10 0.81
C ASN A 298 -18.35 14.04 0.55
N ALA A 299 -19.02 15.17 0.26
CA ALA A 299 -20.45 15.18 -0.06
C ALA A 299 -20.73 14.46 -1.38
N LYS A 300 -19.85 14.67 -2.38
CA LYS A 300 -19.95 13.96 -3.66
C LYS A 300 -19.69 12.47 -3.52
N LEU A 301 -18.75 12.07 -2.67
CA LEU A 301 -18.53 10.65 -2.33
C LEU A 301 -19.79 10.02 -1.73
N GLU A 302 -20.44 10.69 -0.77
CA GLU A 302 -21.68 10.20 -0.15
C GLU A 302 -22.83 10.07 -1.16
N GLU A 303 -22.97 11.01 -2.08
CA GLU A 303 -23.94 10.95 -3.18
C GLU A 303 -23.69 9.73 -4.07
N ILE A 304 -22.43 9.51 -4.46
CA ILE A 304 -22.05 8.41 -5.32
C ILE A 304 -22.26 7.06 -4.60
N MET A 305 -21.89 6.95 -3.33
CA MET A 305 -22.12 5.72 -2.55
C MET A 305 -23.60 5.32 -2.47
N LYS A 306 -24.51 6.30 -2.39
CA LYS A 306 -25.95 6.04 -2.44
C LYS A 306 -26.38 5.58 -3.83
N ARG A 307 -25.88 6.24 -4.86
CA ARG A 307 -26.27 5.97 -6.24
C ARG A 307 -25.74 4.64 -6.78
N ILE A 308 -24.57 4.19 -6.31
CA ILE A 308 -23.99 2.87 -6.69
C ILE A 308 -24.96 1.73 -6.37
N ASN A 309 -25.65 1.78 -5.20
CA ASN A 309 -26.61 0.74 -4.82
C ASN A 309 -27.77 0.61 -5.83
N ASP A 310 -28.25 1.74 -6.36
CA ASP A 310 -29.46 1.79 -7.17
C ASP A 310 -29.17 1.64 -8.67
N GLU A 311 -28.07 2.21 -9.15
CA GLU A 311 -27.77 2.38 -10.58
C GLU A 311 -26.48 1.68 -11.04
N GLY A 312 -25.68 1.13 -10.09
CA GLY A 312 -24.34 0.60 -10.41
C GLY A 312 -23.35 1.68 -10.82
N LEU A 313 -22.36 1.32 -11.67
CA LEU A 313 -21.25 2.20 -12.04
C LEU A 313 -21.31 2.72 -13.50
N ASN A 314 -22.18 2.22 -14.36
CA ASN A 314 -22.17 2.53 -15.78
C ASN A 314 -22.27 4.05 -16.04
N TRP A 315 -23.17 4.72 -15.35
CA TRP A 315 -23.34 6.17 -15.45
C TRP A 315 -22.07 6.96 -15.07
N LEU A 316 -21.30 6.48 -14.08
CA LEU A 316 -20.06 7.12 -13.66
C LEU A 316 -18.94 6.87 -14.67
N ALA A 317 -18.87 5.68 -15.25
CA ALA A 317 -17.93 5.36 -16.32
C ALA A 317 -18.18 6.20 -17.58
N GLU A 318 -19.45 6.40 -17.95
CA GLU A 318 -19.84 7.32 -19.05
C GLU A 318 -19.44 8.77 -18.74
N ALA A 319 -19.74 9.25 -17.52
CA ALA A 319 -19.35 10.60 -17.10
C ALA A 319 -17.83 10.79 -17.09
N ALA A 320 -17.07 9.81 -16.66
CA ALA A 320 -15.60 9.81 -16.68
C ALA A 320 -15.06 9.85 -18.12
N ALA A 321 -15.64 9.07 -19.02
CA ALA A 321 -15.27 9.09 -20.44
C ALA A 321 -15.51 10.46 -21.09
N LEU A 322 -16.63 11.11 -20.78
CA LEU A 322 -16.94 12.45 -21.25
C LEU A 322 -16.03 13.53 -20.62
N GLY A 323 -15.66 13.37 -19.35
CA GLY A 323 -14.72 14.25 -18.65
C GLY A 323 -13.32 14.20 -19.25
N CYS A 324 -12.83 13.02 -19.61
CA CYS A 324 -11.55 12.85 -20.29
C CYS A 324 -11.46 13.62 -21.61
N VAL A 325 -12.55 13.74 -22.35
CA VAL A 325 -12.59 14.49 -23.61
C VAL A 325 -12.45 15.99 -23.36
N LYS A 326 -13.03 16.53 -22.27
CA LYS A 326 -12.94 17.97 -21.93
C LYS A 326 -11.57 18.41 -21.44
N HIS A 327 -10.78 17.48 -20.88
CA HIS A 327 -9.44 17.77 -20.33
C HIS A 327 -8.30 17.33 -21.25
N SER A 328 -8.58 16.81 -22.43
CA SER A 328 -7.55 16.57 -23.44
C SER A 328 -7.07 17.90 -23.99
N PRO A 329 -5.78 18.25 -23.88
CA PRO A 329 -5.28 19.45 -24.53
C PRO A 329 -5.50 19.30 -26.02
N ILE A 330 -6.20 20.26 -26.60
CA ILE A 330 -6.34 20.42 -28.05
C ILE A 330 -4.91 20.47 -28.60
N ARG A 331 -4.55 19.48 -29.42
CA ARG A 331 -3.24 19.40 -30.08
C ARG A 331 -3.11 20.47 -31.15
#